data_3d85d9f2bca0555f03b1db3d566dcfa8
#
_entry.id   3d85d9f2bca0555f03b1db3d566dcfa8
#
_cell.length_a   1.000
_cell.length_b   1.000
_cell.length_c   1.000
_cell.angle_alpha   90.00
_cell.angle_beta   90.00
_cell.angle_gamma   90.00
#
_symmetry.space_group_name_H-M   'P 1'
#
loop_
_entity.id
_entity.type
_entity.pdbx_description
1 polymer ?
#
loop_
_entity_poly.entity_id
_entity_poly.type
_entity_poly.pdbx_seq_one_letter_code
_entity_poly.pdbx_strand_id
1 'polypeptide(L)'
;MKNANALPRSRVFALVLLGFLVLFENPAAAADVTLAWNPNVESDLDGYGIYLRRDADGPPYDLAGYVALEELQDPGRPTFTVSGLEKGFTYFFAATAYDTAGNESYFSNSACARVGDQIEVCAGGGSDAKGSGGGGGGGCFIRTTAPW
;
A
#
# COMPACT_ATOMS: atom_id res chain seq x y z
N MET A 1 -26.84 75.17 42.17
CA MET A 1 -27.86 74.17 42.59
C MET A 1 -28.22 73.32 41.44
N LYS A 2 -28.16 72.06 41.63
CA LYS A 2 -28.57 70.82 40.82
C LYS A 2 -27.42 70.06 40.20
N ASN A 3 -27.00 69.07 40.98
CA ASN A 3 -26.14 68.00 40.58
C ASN A 3 -26.95 67.04 39.67
N ALA A 4 -26.38 66.69 38.52
CA ALA A 4 -26.87 65.58 37.71
C ALA A 4 -25.80 64.52 37.70
N ASN A 5 -26.04 63.43 38.46
CA ASN A 5 -25.26 62.23 38.48
C ASN A 5 -25.45 61.50 37.14
N ALA A 6 -24.37 61.34 36.37
CA ALA A 6 -24.32 60.48 35.22
C ALA A 6 -23.73 59.14 35.64
N LEU A 7 -24.54 58.06 35.54
CA LEU A 7 -24.15 56.70 35.78
C LEU A 7 -23.18 56.19 34.68
N PRO A 8 -22.14 55.43 35.03
CA PRO A 8 -21.27 54.92 34.05
C PRO A 8 -21.94 53.71 33.33
N ARG A 9 -22.00 53.80 32.02
CA ARG A 9 -22.41 52.68 31.17
C ARG A 9 -21.37 51.58 31.23
N SER A 10 -21.65 50.52 31.99
CA SER A 10 -20.91 49.29 32.00
C SER A 10 -20.99 48.65 30.61
N ARG A 11 -19.88 48.65 29.89
CA ARG A 11 -19.74 47.89 28.66
C ARG A 11 -19.44 46.45 29.04
N VAL A 12 -20.45 45.60 28.98
CA VAL A 12 -20.31 44.16 29.06
C VAL A 12 -19.62 43.72 27.78
N PHE A 13 -18.31 43.47 27.83
CA PHE A 13 -17.60 42.78 26.79
C PHE A 13 -17.99 41.32 26.87
N ALA A 14 -18.91 40.89 26.01
CA ALA A 14 -19.17 39.47 25.75
C ALA A 14 -17.96 38.90 25.02
N LEU A 15 -17.11 38.19 25.74
CA LEU A 15 -16.00 37.41 25.21
C LEU A 15 -16.60 36.17 24.58
N VAL A 16 -16.84 36.22 23.25
CA VAL A 16 -17.19 35.03 22.44
C VAL A 16 -15.93 34.23 22.32
N LEU A 17 -15.79 33.25 23.19
CA LEU A 17 -14.73 32.23 23.08
C LEU A 17 -15.13 31.29 21.96
N LEU A 18 -14.70 31.62 20.73
CA LEU A 18 -14.84 30.74 19.58
C LEU A 18 -13.87 29.55 19.78
N GLY A 19 -14.38 28.48 20.40
CA GLY A 19 -13.65 27.24 20.57
C GLY A 19 -13.30 26.65 19.19
N PHE A 20 -12.07 26.86 18.74
CA PHE A 20 -11.51 26.20 17.58
C PHE A 20 -11.28 24.74 17.96
N LEU A 21 -12.27 23.88 17.64
CA LEU A 21 -12.15 22.44 17.78
C LEU A 21 -11.16 21.95 16.71
N VAL A 22 -9.89 21.85 17.10
CA VAL A 22 -8.86 21.21 16.27
C VAL A 22 -9.17 19.72 16.29
N LEU A 23 -9.80 19.21 15.23
CA LEU A 23 -9.88 17.79 14.97
C LEU A 23 -8.45 17.32 14.64
N PHE A 24 -7.80 16.69 15.60
CA PHE A 24 -6.60 15.93 15.35
C PHE A 24 -7.03 14.69 14.56
N GLU A 25 -6.99 14.79 13.23
CA GLU A 25 -7.01 13.60 12.39
C GLU A 25 -5.71 12.87 12.69
N ASN A 26 -5.81 11.77 13.45
CA ASN A 26 -4.70 10.84 13.56
C ASN A 26 -4.46 10.31 12.16
N PRO A 27 -3.31 10.56 11.51
CA PRO A 27 -3.02 9.90 10.25
C PRO A 27 -3.11 8.39 10.50
N ALA A 28 -3.97 7.71 9.77
CA ALA A 28 -4.01 6.26 9.81
C ALA A 28 -2.58 5.78 9.62
N ALA A 29 -2.06 5.05 10.62
CA ALA A 29 -0.67 4.62 10.56
C ALA A 29 -0.53 3.70 9.34
N ALA A 30 0.09 4.22 8.31
CA ALA A 30 0.37 3.52 7.07
C ALA A 30 1.57 2.59 7.28
N ALA A 31 1.56 1.46 6.60
CA ALA A 31 2.65 0.51 6.62
C ALA A 31 3.13 0.24 5.20
N ASP A 32 4.37 -0.18 5.08
CA ASP A 32 5.00 -0.52 3.81
C ASP A 32 5.30 -2.02 3.79
N VAL A 33 5.00 -2.67 2.66
CA VAL A 33 5.31 -4.08 2.43
C VAL A 33 6.24 -4.18 1.22
N THR A 34 7.42 -4.74 1.41
CA THR A 34 8.34 -5.03 0.30
C THR A 34 8.10 -6.45 -0.21
N LEU A 35 7.78 -6.53 -1.49
CA LEU A 35 7.62 -7.77 -2.24
C LEU A 35 8.96 -8.15 -2.88
N ALA A 36 9.22 -9.43 -3.00
CA ALA A 36 10.33 -9.98 -3.77
C ALA A 36 9.84 -11.19 -4.56
N TRP A 37 10.35 -11.40 -5.76
CA TRP A 37 9.99 -12.55 -6.60
C TRP A 37 11.19 -13.06 -7.38
N ASN A 38 11.03 -14.24 -7.98
CA ASN A 38 12.04 -14.78 -8.88
C ASN A 38 11.98 -14.04 -10.22
N PRO A 39 13.12 -13.61 -10.78
CA PRO A 39 13.13 -12.90 -12.05
C PRO A 39 12.62 -13.80 -13.18
N ASN A 40 11.94 -13.19 -14.12
CA ASN A 40 11.68 -13.78 -15.43
C ASN A 40 12.96 -13.80 -16.26
N VAL A 41 13.02 -14.72 -17.25
CA VAL A 41 14.23 -14.96 -18.05
C VAL A 41 14.03 -14.66 -19.54
N GLU A 42 12.86 -14.15 -19.90
CA GLU A 42 12.53 -13.78 -21.28
C GLU A 42 13.42 -12.63 -21.74
N SER A 43 13.93 -12.73 -22.97
CA SER A 43 14.90 -11.75 -23.51
C SER A 43 14.28 -10.40 -23.86
N ASP A 44 12.97 -10.35 -23.97
CA ASP A 44 12.16 -9.17 -24.28
C ASP A 44 11.42 -8.61 -23.06
N LEU A 45 11.73 -9.13 -21.86
CA LEU A 45 11.19 -8.62 -20.60
C LEU A 45 11.55 -7.14 -20.44
N ASP A 46 10.55 -6.29 -20.19
CA ASP A 46 10.70 -4.86 -19.98
C ASP A 46 10.45 -4.44 -18.52
N GLY A 47 9.60 -5.19 -17.80
CA GLY A 47 9.35 -4.90 -16.38
C GLY A 47 8.23 -5.74 -15.76
N TYR A 48 7.71 -5.23 -14.65
CA TYR A 48 6.69 -5.90 -13.85
C TYR A 48 5.56 -4.96 -13.44
N GLY A 49 4.33 -5.45 -13.53
CA GLY A 49 3.15 -4.88 -12.89
C GLY A 49 2.96 -5.48 -11.50
N ILE A 50 2.73 -4.63 -10.51
CA ILE A 50 2.49 -5.05 -9.13
C ILE A 50 1.06 -4.69 -8.77
N TYR A 51 0.35 -5.66 -8.25
CA TYR A 51 -1.08 -5.57 -7.98
C TYR A 51 -1.38 -5.98 -6.56
N LEU A 52 -2.44 -5.42 -6.00
CA LEU A 52 -2.92 -5.75 -4.67
C LEU A 52 -4.44 -5.88 -4.62
N ARG A 53 -4.92 -6.63 -3.64
CA ARG A 53 -6.33 -6.66 -3.25
C ARG A 53 -6.44 -6.75 -1.74
N ARG A 54 -7.38 -6.00 -1.17
CA ARG A 54 -7.63 -5.99 0.26
C ARG A 54 -8.67 -7.05 0.63
N ASP A 55 -8.39 -7.82 1.69
CA ASP A 55 -9.26 -8.79 2.35
C ASP A 55 -9.84 -9.91 1.47
N ALA A 56 -9.32 -10.08 0.26
CA ALA A 56 -9.72 -11.18 -0.62
C ALA A 56 -8.58 -11.59 -1.55
N ASP A 57 -8.41 -12.88 -1.76
CA ASP A 57 -7.46 -13.44 -2.71
C ASP A 57 -8.08 -13.57 -4.11
N GLY A 58 -7.23 -13.49 -5.12
CA GLY A 58 -7.62 -13.61 -6.52
C GLY A 58 -8.18 -12.32 -7.13
N PRO A 59 -8.31 -12.29 -8.47
CA PRO A 59 -8.79 -11.12 -9.19
C PRO A 59 -10.27 -10.78 -8.85
N PRO A 60 -10.69 -9.53 -9.06
CA PRO A 60 -9.89 -8.43 -9.62
C PRO A 60 -8.90 -7.86 -8.60
N TYR A 61 -7.68 -7.55 -9.05
CA TYR A 61 -6.69 -6.82 -8.27
C TYR A 61 -6.65 -5.36 -8.71
N ASP A 62 -6.27 -4.48 -7.80
CA ASP A 62 -5.97 -3.08 -8.08
C ASP A 62 -4.47 -2.93 -8.38
N LEU A 63 -4.14 -2.10 -9.36
CA LEU A 63 -2.74 -1.82 -9.69
C LEU A 63 -2.09 -1.00 -8.56
N ALA A 64 -1.01 -1.54 -7.99
CA ALA A 64 -0.17 -0.83 -7.02
C ALA A 64 0.95 -0.03 -7.69
N GLY A 65 1.48 -0.52 -8.80
CA GLY A 65 2.50 0.18 -9.58
C GLY A 65 3.14 -0.70 -10.63
N TYR A 66 3.98 -0.05 -11.43
CA TYR A 66 4.87 -0.69 -12.40
C TYR A 66 6.32 -0.40 -12.02
N VAL A 67 7.21 -1.32 -12.36
CA VAL A 67 8.65 -1.12 -12.26
C VAL A 67 9.31 -1.65 -13.53
N ALA A 68 10.01 -0.77 -14.24
CA ALA A 68 10.79 -1.16 -15.40
C ALA A 68 12.01 -2.01 -14.96
N LEU A 69 12.46 -2.89 -15.83
CA LEU A 69 13.61 -3.76 -15.53
C LEU A 69 14.87 -2.94 -15.22
N GLU A 70 15.05 -1.80 -15.91
CA GLU A 70 16.16 -0.87 -15.72
C GLU A 70 16.11 -0.09 -14.39
N GLU A 71 14.93 0.02 -13.78
CA GLU A 71 14.73 0.70 -12.49
C GLU A 71 15.00 -0.21 -11.29
N LEU A 72 15.08 -1.53 -11.52
CA LEU A 72 15.38 -2.48 -10.46
C LEU A 72 16.83 -2.35 -10.00
N GLN A 73 17.01 -2.26 -8.69
CA GLN A 73 18.37 -2.23 -8.09
C GLN A 73 19.14 -3.52 -8.38
N ASP A 74 18.44 -4.65 -8.38
CA ASP A 74 18.99 -5.97 -8.70
C ASP A 74 17.97 -6.74 -9.54
N PRO A 75 18.12 -6.76 -10.88
CA PRO A 75 17.22 -7.53 -11.74
C PRO A 75 17.23 -9.04 -11.47
N GLY A 76 18.31 -9.56 -10.86
CA GLY A 76 18.39 -10.96 -10.43
C GLY A 76 17.61 -11.26 -9.13
N ARG A 77 17.19 -10.20 -8.44
CA ARG A 77 16.37 -10.27 -7.20
C ARG A 77 15.38 -9.11 -7.18
N PRO A 78 14.42 -9.12 -8.08
CA PRO A 78 13.48 -8.02 -8.21
C PRO A 78 12.68 -7.83 -6.93
N THR A 79 12.54 -6.56 -6.53
CA THR A 79 11.77 -6.13 -5.35
C THR A 79 10.94 -4.90 -5.67
N PHE A 80 9.82 -4.76 -4.98
CA PHE A 80 8.97 -3.58 -5.04
C PHE A 80 8.33 -3.31 -3.68
N THR A 81 8.33 -2.07 -3.24
CA THR A 81 7.70 -1.68 -1.98
C THR A 81 6.35 -1.04 -2.25
N VAL A 82 5.30 -1.65 -1.72
CA VAL A 82 3.96 -1.07 -1.70
C VAL A 82 3.81 -0.31 -0.40
N SER A 83 3.65 1.00 -0.51
CA SER A 83 3.54 1.91 0.63
C SER A 83 2.11 2.36 0.88
N GLY A 84 1.86 2.85 2.08
CA GLY A 84 0.57 3.46 2.42
C GLY A 84 -0.53 2.45 2.76
N LEU A 85 -0.19 1.23 3.11
CA LEU A 85 -1.16 0.19 3.48
C LEU A 85 -1.78 0.48 4.85
N GLU A 86 -3.10 0.46 4.91
CA GLU A 86 -3.85 0.69 6.13
C GLU A 86 -3.73 -0.49 7.10
N LYS A 87 -3.55 -0.19 8.39
CA LYS A 87 -3.55 -1.20 9.44
C LYS A 87 -4.94 -1.82 9.64
N GLY A 88 -4.95 -3.08 10.06
CA GLY A 88 -6.18 -3.84 10.35
C GLY A 88 -6.66 -4.70 9.18
N PHE A 89 -6.02 -4.61 8.02
CA PHE A 89 -6.40 -5.35 6.82
C PHE A 89 -5.38 -6.41 6.42
N THR A 90 -5.86 -7.39 5.66
CA THR A 90 -5.03 -8.37 4.96
C THR A 90 -4.95 -7.98 3.49
N TYR A 91 -3.75 -7.90 2.97
CA TYR A 91 -3.49 -7.58 1.57
C TYR A 91 -2.94 -8.79 0.84
N PHE A 92 -3.50 -9.05 -0.32
CA PHE A 92 -3.04 -10.08 -1.26
C PHE A 92 -2.36 -9.39 -2.42
N PHE A 93 -1.19 -9.86 -2.79
CA PHE A 93 -0.36 -9.28 -3.83
C PHE A 93 -0.12 -10.27 -4.93
N ALA A 94 -0.11 -9.81 -6.17
CA ALA A 94 0.29 -10.57 -7.34
C ALA A 94 1.14 -9.70 -8.26
N ALA A 95 1.95 -10.33 -9.09
CA ALA A 95 2.75 -9.65 -10.09
C ALA A 95 2.42 -10.18 -11.49
N THR A 96 2.64 -9.33 -12.48
CA THR A 96 2.69 -9.68 -13.89
C THR A 96 4.05 -9.29 -14.45
N ALA A 97 4.46 -9.90 -15.55
CA ALA A 97 5.59 -9.46 -16.37
C ALA A 97 5.06 -8.81 -17.64
N TYR A 98 5.72 -7.78 -18.15
CA TYR A 98 5.40 -7.23 -19.44
C TYR A 98 6.65 -7.14 -20.32
N ASP A 99 6.42 -7.24 -21.62
CA ASP A 99 7.48 -7.24 -22.63
C ASP A 99 7.63 -5.85 -23.28
N THR A 100 8.68 -5.69 -24.10
CA THR A 100 8.96 -4.47 -24.85
C THR A 100 7.90 -4.12 -25.91
N ALA A 101 6.99 -5.04 -26.24
CA ALA A 101 5.83 -4.80 -27.10
C ALA A 101 4.58 -4.37 -26.32
N GLY A 102 4.66 -4.35 -24.98
CA GLY A 102 3.56 -3.98 -24.09
C GLY A 102 2.56 -5.09 -23.84
N ASN A 103 2.90 -6.35 -24.15
CA ASN A 103 2.07 -7.48 -23.75
C ASN A 103 2.32 -7.79 -22.27
N GLU A 104 1.27 -8.17 -21.56
CA GLU A 104 1.31 -8.48 -20.13
C GLU A 104 0.95 -9.93 -19.89
N SER A 105 1.69 -10.61 -19.00
CA SER A 105 1.46 -11.99 -18.62
C SER A 105 0.20 -12.15 -17.76
N TYR A 106 -0.19 -13.39 -17.48
CA TYR A 106 -1.14 -13.69 -16.41
C TYR A 106 -0.54 -13.35 -15.04
N PHE A 107 -1.42 -13.15 -14.05
CA PHE A 107 -0.99 -12.96 -12.66
C PHE A 107 -0.16 -14.14 -12.15
N SER A 108 0.85 -13.84 -11.35
CA SER A 108 1.57 -14.82 -10.56
C SER A 108 0.64 -15.49 -9.53
N ASN A 109 1.15 -16.47 -8.79
CA ASN A 109 0.53 -16.84 -7.52
C ASN A 109 0.48 -15.61 -6.60
N SER A 110 -0.53 -15.58 -5.75
CA SER A 110 -0.65 -14.51 -4.76
C SER A 110 0.24 -14.76 -3.55
N ALA A 111 0.63 -13.67 -2.92
CA ALA A 111 1.25 -13.68 -1.62
C ALA A 111 0.48 -12.73 -0.71
N CYS A 112 0.39 -12.99 0.60
CA CYS A 112 -0.38 -12.12 1.46
C CYS A 112 0.36 -11.66 2.71
N ALA A 113 -0.01 -10.47 3.18
CA ALA A 113 0.43 -9.90 4.44
C ALA A 113 -0.74 -9.29 5.20
N ARG A 114 -0.83 -9.59 6.49
CA ARG A 114 -1.70 -8.89 7.43
C ARG A 114 -0.95 -7.68 7.97
N VAL A 115 -1.53 -6.51 7.78
CA VAL A 115 -0.96 -5.24 8.25
C VAL A 115 -1.57 -4.88 9.61
N GLY A 116 -0.78 -5.02 10.68
CA GLY A 116 -1.14 -4.69 12.06
C GLY A 116 -0.10 -3.79 12.69
N ASP A 117 0.14 -3.93 13.98
CA ASP A 117 1.29 -3.30 14.66
C ASP A 117 2.61 -3.94 14.23
N GLN A 118 2.53 -5.19 13.80
CA GLN A 118 3.55 -5.95 13.09
C GLN A 118 2.98 -6.37 11.75
N ILE A 119 3.85 -6.54 10.75
CA ILE A 119 3.46 -7.12 9.46
C ILE A 119 3.66 -8.63 9.56
N GLU A 120 2.58 -9.38 9.36
CA GLU A 120 2.59 -10.84 9.39
C GLU A 120 2.36 -11.38 7.99
N VAL A 121 3.30 -12.19 7.49
CA VAL A 121 3.07 -12.95 6.23
C VAL A 121 2.08 -14.06 6.52
N CYS A 122 1.04 -14.18 5.71
CA CYS A 122 0.05 -15.23 5.92
C CYS A 122 0.67 -16.62 5.62
N ALA A 123 0.51 -17.54 6.54
CA ALA A 123 0.85 -18.93 6.28
C ALA A 123 -0.15 -19.52 5.27
N GLY A 124 0.29 -19.73 4.02
CA GLY A 124 -0.52 -20.35 2.99
C GLY A 124 -0.79 -19.54 1.70
N GLY A 125 -0.18 -18.38 1.55
CA GLY A 125 -0.17 -17.64 0.30
C GLY A 125 0.81 -18.22 -0.72
N GLY A 126 0.66 -19.44 -1.06
CA GLY A 126 1.38 -20.23 -2.04
C GLY A 126 0.61 -21.50 -2.25
N SER A 127 -0.60 -21.42 -2.79
CA SER A 127 -1.22 -22.61 -3.35
C SER A 127 -0.35 -23.01 -4.52
N ASP A 128 0.39 -24.10 -4.35
CA ASP A 128 0.88 -24.92 -5.45
C ASP A 128 -0.33 -25.30 -6.31
N ALA A 129 -0.78 -24.37 -7.13
CA ALA A 129 -1.69 -24.65 -8.21
C ALA A 129 -0.91 -25.52 -9.20
N LYS A 130 -1.00 -26.81 -9.01
CA LYS A 130 -0.56 -27.85 -9.96
C LYS A 130 -1.45 -27.74 -11.19
N GLY A 131 -1.24 -26.66 -11.95
CA GLY A 131 -1.81 -26.41 -13.26
C GLY A 131 -0.81 -26.88 -14.30
N SER A 132 -1.08 -28.05 -14.87
CA SER A 132 -0.42 -28.53 -16.06
C SER A 132 -0.70 -27.58 -17.23
N GLY A 133 0.29 -26.83 -17.68
CA GLY A 133 0.18 -25.99 -18.86
C GLY A 133 1.37 -25.02 -18.92
N GLY A 134 2.29 -25.23 -19.86
CA GLY A 134 3.57 -24.56 -20.02
C GLY A 134 3.46 -23.03 -20.11
N GLY A 135 4.39 -22.38 -19.48
CA GLY A 135 4.62 -20.96 -19.47
C GLY A 135 5.32 -20.60 -18.17
N GLY A 136 6.57 -20.08 -18.25
CA GLY A 136 7.46 -19.83 -17.12
C GLY A 136 6.81 -19.01 -16.02
N GLY A 137 6.24 -19.67 -15.04
CA GLY A 137 5.64 -19.01 -13.87
C GLY A 137 6.71 -18.72 -12.82
N GLY A 138 7.25 -17.51 -12.77
CA GLY A 138 8.06 -17.06 -11.64
C GLY A 138 7.22 -17.06 -10.36
N GLY A 139 7.61 -17.86 -9.36
CA GLY A 139 6.92 -17.87 -8.06
C GLY A 139 7.17 -16.58 -7.30
N CYS A 140 6.11 -15.91 -6.90
CA CYS A 140 6.22 -14.72 -6.05
C CYS A 140 6.50 -15.17 -4.60
N PHE A 141 7.55 -14.65 -3.98
CA PHE A 141 7.82 -14.83 -2.56
C PHE A 141 7.81 -13.45 -1.89
N ILE A 142 7.02 -13.30 -0.85
CA ILE A 142 7.12 -12.10 -0.03
C ILE A 142 8.21 -12.30 1.01
N ARG A 143 9.18 -11.38 1.02
CA ARG A 143 10.01 -11.13 2.21
C ARG A 143 9.58 -9.80 2.78
N THR A 144 9.00 -9.83 3.96
CA THR A 144 8.79 -8.59 4.71
C THR A 144 10.13 -8.21 5.35
N THR A 145 10.69 -7.10 4.93
CA THR A 145 11.70 -6.41 5.73
C THR A 145 10.95 -5.33 6.50
N ALA A 146 10.59 -5.61 7.75
CA ALA A 146 10.11 -4.56 8.62
C ALA A 146 11.26 -3.57 8.84
N PRO A 147 11.06 -2.25 8.71
CA PRO A 147 12.04 -1.31 9.20
C PRO A 147 12.11 -1.44 10.73
N TRP A 148 13.30 -1.42 11.26
CA TRP A 148 13.67 -1.43 12.68
C TRP A 148 13.11 -0.22 13.42
#